data_041fc7449f796ece0799eaa4ff50fc33
#
_entry.id   041fc7449f796ece0799eaa4ff50fc33
#
_cell.length_a   1.000
_cell.length_b   1.000
_cell.length_c   1.000
_cell.angle_alpha   90.00
_cell.angle_beta   90.00
_cell.angle_gamma   90.00
#
_symmetry.space_group_name_H-M   'P 1'
#
loop_
_entity.id
_entity.type
_entity.pdbx_description
1 polymer ?
#
loop_
_entity_poly.entity_id
_entity_poly.type
_entity_poly.pdbx_seq_one_letter_code
_entity_poly.pdbx_strand_id
1 'polypeptide(L)' 'MIDIGHRIKQLRIKNDLTLEELASRTELTKGFLSQLERNLTSPSIQTLADIAEALGVDMSRF' A
#
# COMPACT_ATOMS: atom_id res chain seq x y z
N MET A 1 -11.75 -12.11 -7.54
CA MET A 1 -11.67 -11.25 -6.34
C MET A 1 -10.41 -10.40 -6.41
N ILE A 2 -10.54 -9.12 -6.09
CA ILE A 2 -9.39 -8.22 -6.12
C ILE A 2 -8.55 -8.43 -4.87
N ASP A 3 -7.29 -8.74 -5.07
CA ASP A 3 -6.33 -8.87 -4.00
C ASP A 3 -5.63 -7.53 -3.80
N ILE A 4 -6.19 -6.70 -2.94
CA ILE A 4 -5.70 -5.34 -2.70
C ILE A 4 -4.28 -5.36 -2.14
N GLY A 5 -4.01 -6.25 -1.21
CA GLY A 5 -2.68 -6.35 -0.61
C GLY A 5 -1.61 -6.67 -1.64
N HIS A 6 -1.91 -7.62 -2.51
CA HIS A 6 -0.97 -7.99 -3.57
C HIS A 6 -0.75 -6.84 -4.55
N ARG A 7 -1.82 -6.10 -4.87
CA ARG A 7 -1.70 -4.92 -5.73
C ARG A 7 -0.82 -3.85 -5.13
N ILE A 8 -1.00 -3.60 -3.84
CA ILE A 8 -0.17 -2.63 -3.13
C ILE A 8 1.30 -3.04 -3.22
N LYS A 9 1.58 -4.31 -2.96
CA LYS A 9 2.95 -4.82 -3.02
C LYS A 9 3.55 -4.68 -4.42
N GLN A 10 2.78 -5.05 -5.45
CA GLN A 10 3.25 -4.96 -6.83
C GLN A 10 3.58 -3.52 -7.21
N LEU A 11 2.71 -2.58 -6.86
CA LEU A 11 2.92 -1.17 -7.18
C LEU A 11 4.10 -0.60 -6.39
N ARG A 12 4.26 -1.02 -5.14
CA ARG A 12 5.39 -0.62 -4.33
C ARG A 12 6.71 -1.05 -4.96
N ILE A 13 6.79 -2.33 -5.33
CA ILE A 13 8.01 -2.90 -5.93
C ILE A 13 8.28 -2.23 -7.29
N LYS A 14 7.24 -2.00 -8.06
CA LYS A 14 7.37 -1.34 -9.36
C LYS A 14 7.96 0.07 -9.22
N ASN A 15 7.70 0.73 -8.10
CA ASN A 15 8.24 2.05 -7.81
C ASN A 15 9.57 2.00 -7.05
N ASP A 16 10.17 0.83 -6.93
CA ASP A 16 11.43 0.63 -6.24
C ASP A 16 11.42 1.10 -4.80
N LEU A 17 10.29 0.90 -4.10
CA LEU A 17 10.14 1.30 -2.71
C LEU A 17 10.23 0.11 -1.78
N THR A 18 10.96 0.27 -0.68
CA THR A 18 10.91 -0.70 0.41
C THR A 18 9.66 -0.45 1.24
N LEU A 19 9.29 -1.42 2.09
CA LEU A 19 8.18 -1.23 3.03
C LEU A 19 8.44 -0.02 3.93
N GLU A 20 9.67 0.15 4.37
CA GLU A 20 10.04 1.27 5.22
C GLU A 20 9.87 2.61 4.52
N GLU A 21 10.23 2.67 3.24
CA GLU A 21 10.06 3.89 2.46
C GLU A 21 8.59 4.23 2.26
N LEU A 22 7.77 3.23 1.94
CA LEU A 22 6.34 3.46 1.78
C LEU A 22 5.70 3.86 3.11
N ALA A 23 6.12 3.22 4.21
CA ALA A 23 5.62 3.57 5.54
C ALA A 23 5.94 5.03 5.86
N SER A 24 7.16 5.45 5.58
CA SER A 24 7.57 6.83 5.81
C SER A 24 6.72 7.84 5.02
N ARG A 25 6.41 7.51 3.77
CA ARG A 25 5.63 8.41 2.90
C ARG A 25 4.15 8.48 3.27
N THR A 26 3.64 7.48 3.97
CA THR A 26 2.21 7.41 4.33
C THR A 26 1.98 7.66 5.80
N GLU A 27 3.03 7.83 6.60
CA GLU A 27 2.96 7.94 8.06
C GLU A 27 2.33 6.70 8.70
N LEU A 28 2.42 5.57 8.01
CA LEU A 28 2.00 4.26 8.53
C LEU A 28 3.22 3.52 9.04
N THR A 29 2.99 2.42 9.78
CA THR A 29 4.10 1.60 10.25
C THR A 29 4.43 0.53 9.21
N LYS A 30 5.69 0.10 9.21
CA LYS A 30 6.13 -0.99 8.35
C LYS A 30 5.34 -2.27 8.64
N GLY A 31 5.08 -2.56 9.92
CA GLY A 31 4.33 -3.75 10.31
C GLY A 31 2.91 -3.73 9.77
N PHE A 32 2.23 -2.58 9.85
CA PHE A 32 0.89 -2.45 9.32
C PHE A 32 0.86 -2.66 7.80
N LEU A 33 1.79 -2.03 7.08
CA LEU A 33 1.89 -2.22 5.64
C LEU A 33 2.17 -3.67 5.27
N SER A 34 3.05 -4.34 6.02
CA SER A 34 3.33 -5.75 5.80
C SER A 34 2.06 -6.59 5.93
N GLN A 35 1.24 -6.30 6.95
CA GLN A 35 -0.02 -7.00 7.13
C GLN A 35 -1.00 -6.72 6.00
N LEU A 36 -1.06 -5.47 5.53
CA LEU A 36 -1.91 -5.12 4.39
C LEU A 36 -1.50 -5.89 3.14
N GLU A 37 -0.20 -5.96 2.86
CA GLU A 37 0.30 -6.64 1.66
C GLU A 37 0.05 -8.14 1.70
N ARG A 38 -0.07 -8.71 2.89
CA ARG A 38 -0.36 -10.14 3.07
C ARG A 38 -1.85 -10.41 3.28
N ASN A 39 -2.68 -9.39 3.13
CA ASN A 39 -4.13 -9.49 3.32
C ASN A 39 -4.54 -9.97 4.71
N LEU A 40 -3.73 -9.67 5.72
CA LEU A 40 -4.04 -10.00 7.10
C LEU A 40 -4.91 -8.94 7.77
N THR A 41 -5.05 -7.79 7.14
CA THR A 41 -5.93 -6.72 7.58
C THR A 41 -6.43 -5.97 6.35
N SER A 42 -7.49 -5.20 6.53
CA SER A 42 -8.07 -4.42 5.43
C SER A 42 -7.81 -2.94 5.67
N PRO A 43 -7.42 -2.19 4.64
CA PRO A 43 -7.25 -0.75 4.79
C PRO A 43 -8.59 -0.03 4.73
N SER A 44 -8.68 1.11 5.42
CA SER A 44 -9.80 2.02 5.24
C SER A 44 -9.66 2.71 3.88
N ILE A 45 -10.73 3.36 3.44
CA ILE A 45 -10.69 4.12 2.18
C ILE A 45 -9.64 5.24 2.27
N GLN A 46 -9.56 5.91 3.41
CA GLN A 46 -8.57 6.96 3.60
C GLN A 46 -7.13 6.41 3.52
N THR A 47 -6.91 5.24 4.14
CA THR A 47 -5.59 4.62 4.08
C THR A 47 -5.23 4.23 2.65
N LEU A 48 -6.20 3.68 1.90
CA LEU A 48 -5.97 3.38 0.49
C LEU A 48 -5.63 4.64 -0.32
N ALA A 49 -6.32 5.73 -0.06
CA ALA A 49 -6.06 7.00 -0.75
C ALA A 49 -4.64 7.49 -0.45
N ASP A 50 -4.22 7.39 0.80
CA ASP A 50 -2.87 7.81 1.19
C ASP A 50 -1.81 6.95 0.51
N ILE A 51 -2.04 5.64 0.44
CA ILE A 51 -1.12 4.73 -0.23
C ILE A 51 -1.07 5.01 -1.73
N ALA A 52 -2.22 5.21 -2.36
CA ALA A 52 -2.28 5.53 -3.79
C ALA A 52 -1.51 6.81 -4.09
N GLU A 53 -1.68 7.84 -3.27
CA GLU A 53 -0.96 9.08 -3.45
C GLU A 53 0.55 8.89 -3.33
N ALA A 54 0.98 8.12 -2.32
CA ALA A 54 2.40 7.84 -2.12
C ALA A 54 3.00 7.04 -3.29
N LEU A 55 2.20 6.19 -3.92
CA LEU A 55 2.63 5.40 -5.06
C LEU A 55 2.47 6.14 -6.40
N GLY A 56 1.84 7.31 -6.37
CA GLY A 56 1.62 8.09 -7.59
C GLY A 56 0.61 7.46 -8.54
N VAL A 57 -0.36 6.72 -8.02
CA VAL A 57 -1.38 6.06 -8.83
C VAL A 57 -2.78 6.49 -8.41
N ASP A 58 -3.73 6.27 -9.31
CA ASP A 58 -5.15 6.50 -9.02
C ASP A 58 -5.69 5.34 -8.19
N MET A 59 -6.66 5.63 -7.34
CA MET A 59 -7.32 4.58 -6.52
C MET A 59 -7.90 3.45 -7.38
N SER A 60 -8.26 3.74 -8.62
CA SER A 60 -8.78 2.73 -9.55
C SER A 60 -7.78 1.64 -9.86
N ARG A 61 -6.49 1.85 -9.55
CA ARG A 61 -5.45 0.84 -9.77
C ARG A 61 -5.53 -0.30 -8.75
N PHE A 62 -6.27 -0.13 -7.71
CA PHE A 62 -6.54 -1.17 -6.74
C PHE A 62 -7.84 -1.89 -7.07
#